data_fa866eb4918d21828cca1cc37c4e1bae
#
_entry.id   fa866eb4918d21828cca1cc37c4e1bae
#
_cell.length_a   1.000
_cell.length_b   1.000
_cell.length_c   1.000
_cell.angle_alpha   90.00
_cell.angle_beta   90.00
_cell.angle_gamma   90.00
#
_symmetry.space_group_name_H-M   'P 1'
#
loop_
_entity.id
_entity.type
_entity.pdbx_description
1 polymer ?
#
loop_
_entity_poly.entity_id
_entity_poly.type
_entity_poly.pdbx_seq_one_letter_code
_entity_poly.pdbx_strand_id
1 'polypeptide(L)'
;LPYLKQLGINAIELMPVNEFEGNSSWGYNPSFYFAVDKYYGTKNDMRAFVDECHRQGIAVIIDLVLNHSFGQSPFYLLYREADGTPSADNPWYNQKSNIPNAALQWGYDFNHQSTYTRALVDSVAGFWMKEYKVDGFRYDFTKGFSNTSQDTWANKYDAERIANLKRMSSEIWKRNSDAYVIIEHLTEGTTEEKELGEAGIMLWRNMNHAYCESAMGWPDNSNFSGLYGGTSNMPVNSLMGYMESHDEERTSFKAWKWGIESIKGGEASANPTTDNNLENRMKQLATNAAFFFTVPGPKMIWQFGELGYDYSINSNSDGTVVDDNGAYRTDPKPL
;
A
#
# COMPACT_ATOMS: atom_id res chain seq x y z
N LEU A 1 -8.02 8.26 17.38
CA LEU A 1 -6.64 8.79 17.51
C LEU A 1 -6.02 8.50 18.89
N PRO A 2 -6.69 8.71 20.07
CA PRO A 2 -6.07 8.42 21.37
C PRO A 2 -5.54 6.98 21.49
N TYR A 3 -6.27 6.00 20.99
CA TYR A 3 -5.84 4.60 20.94
C TYR A 3 -4.54 4.44 20.14
N LEU A 4 -4.45 5.01 18.94
CA LEU A 4 -3.24 4.93 18.11
C LEU A 4 -2.04 5.61 18.80
N LYS A 5 -2.28 6.74 19.48
CA LYS A 5 -1.25 7.40 20.28
C LYS A 5 -0.76 6.52 21.42
N GLN A 6 -1.68 5.85 22.13
CA GLN A 6 -1.33 4.92 23.20
C GLN A 6 -0.56 3.70 22.68
N LEU A 7 -0.88 3.23 21.48
CA LEU A 7 -0.16 2.15 20.79
C LEU A 7 1.26 2.56 20.33
N GLY A 8 1.57 3.87 20.35
CA GLY A 8 2.87 4.39 19.96
C GLY A 8 2.99 4.70 18.46
N ILE A 9 1.87 4.74 17.73
CA ILE A 9 1.84 5.11 16.32
C ILE A 9 2.27 6.57 16.17
N ASN A 10 3.18 6.83 15.24
CA ASN A 10 3.70 8.18 14.93
C ASN A 10 3.32 8.67 13.53
N ALA A 11 2.77 7.81 12.68
CA ALA A 11 2.22 8.18 11.39
C ALA A 11 1.00 7.30 11.06
N ILE A 12 0.02 7.88 10.36
CA ILE A 12 -1.11 7.15 9.77
C ILE A 12 -0.94 7.22 8.26
N GLU A 13 -0.91 6.06 7.60
CA GLU A 13 -1.02 5.96 6.15
C GLU A 13 -2.47 5.61 5.80
N LEU A 14 -3.12 6.51 5.08
CA LEU A 14 -4.48 6.32 4.60
C LEU A 14 -4.45 5.60 3.26
N MET A 15 -5.30 4.59 3.08
CA MET A 15 -5.63 4.07 1.75
C MET A 15 -6.11 5.22 0.85
N PRO A 16 -6.13 5.04 -0.49
CA PRO A 16 -6.40 6.17 -1.40
C PRO A 16 -7.70 6.89 -1.06
N VAL A 17 -7.58 8.18 -0.75
CA VAL A 17 -8.71 9.06 -0.38
C VAL A 17 -9.19 9.94 -1.54
N ASN A 18 -8.54 9.86 -2.70
CA ASN A 18 -8.95 10.59 -3.89
C ASN A 18 -10.31 10.10 -4.38
N GLU A 19 -11.13 11.01 -4.92
CA GLU A 19 -12.43 10.65 -5.50
C GLU A 19 -12.25 9.59 -6.59
N PHE A 20 -12.85 8.42 -6.37
CA PHE A 20 -12.74 7.25 -7.21
C PHE A 20 -14.03 6.98 -8.01
N GLU A 21 -13.94 6.10 -8.99
CA GLU A 21 -15.08 5.68 -9.78
C GLU A 21 -15.99 4.73 -9.00
N GLY A 22 -17.30 4.99 -9.00
CA GLY A 22 -18.28 4.20 -8.27
C GLY A 22 -18.51 4.68 -6.83
N ASN A 23 -19.09 3.83 -6.00
CA ASN A 23 -19.54 4.16 -4.66
C ASN A 23 -18.91 3.30 -3.56
N SER A 24 -18.28 2.19 -3.91
CA SER A 24 -17.60 1.29 -2.98
C SER A 24 -16.29 0.85 -3.62
N SER A 25 -15.18 1.20 -2.98
CA SER A 25 -13.85 0.88 -3.46
C SER A 25 -12.84 1.05 -2.34
N TRP A 26 -11.69 0.40 -2.46
CA TRP A 26 -10.50 0.73 -1.68
C TRP A 26 -9.80 2.02 -2.14
N GLY A 27 -10.25 2.61 -3.27
CA GLY A 27 -9.73 3.86 -3.82
C GLY A 27 -8.66 3.68 -4.90
N TYR A 28 -8.28 2.43 -5.26
CA TYR A 28 -7.27 2.18 -6.31
C TYR A 28 -7.80 2.33 -7.74
N ASN A 29 -8.97 2.92 -7.89
CA ASN A 29 -9.58 3.32 -9.16
C ASN A 29 -9.90 4.83 -9.21
N PRO A 30 -8.89 5.71 -8.97
CA PRO A 30 -9.11 7.15 -8.85
C PRO A 30 -9.48 7.78 -10.20
N SER A 31 -10.26 8.85 -10.11
CA SER A 31 -10.62 9.68 -11.27
C SER A 31 -10.33 11.18 -11.05
N PHE A 32 -10.41 11.67 -9.81
CA PHE A 32 -10.25 13.09 -9.50
C PHE A 32 -9.22 13.31 -8.39
N TYR A 33 -8.00 13.62 -8.78
CA TYR A 33 -6.83 13.69 -7.88
C TYR A 33 -6.82 14.86 -6.90
N PHE A 34 -7.64 15.88 -7.13
CA PHE A 34 -7.70 17.09 -6.29
C PHE A 34 -8.95 17.13 -5.40
N ALA A 35 -9.64 16.01 -5.26
CA ALA A 35 -10.85 15.89 -4.44
C ALA A 35 -10.73 14.73 -3.48
N VAL A 36 -11.23 14.93 -2.26
CA VAL A 36 -11.50 13.84 -1.31
C VAL A 36 -12.75 13.11 -1.78
N ASP A 37 -12.74 11.76 -1.71
CA ASP A 37 -13.90 10.96 -2.07
C ASP A 37 -15.11 11.34 -1.21
N LYS A 38 -16.26 11.37 -1.86
CA LYS A 38 -17.55 11.80 -1.28
C LYS A 38 -17.99 11.01 -0.04
N TYR A 39 -17.51 9.78 0.12
CA TYR A 39 -17.82 8.94 1.28
C TYR A 39 -16.90 9.17 2.47
N TYR A 40 -15.77 9.85 2.29
CA TYR A 40 -14.82 10.16 3.36
C TYR A 40 -15.05 11.54 3.98
N GLY A 41 -16.12 12.20 3.55
CA GLY A 41 -16.51 13.51 4.08
C GLY A 41 -16.11 14.68 3.18
N THR A 42 -16.24 15.86 3.73
CA THR A 42 -15.95 17.11 3.02
C THR A 42 -14.45 17.44 3.07
N LYS A 43 -14.04 18.39 2.24
CA LYS A 43 -12.72 19.02 2.31
C LYS A 43 -12.35 19.49 3.73
N ASN A 44 -13.32 20.04 4.46
CA ASN A 44 -13.09 20.53 5.82
C ASN A 44 -12.97 19.38 6.83
N ASP A 45 -13.67 18.26 6.63
CA ASP A 45 -13.52 17.08 7.48
C ASP A 45 -12.11 16.49 7.34
N MET A 46 -11.59 16.40 6.12
CA MET A 46 -10.21 15.95 5.88
C MET A 46 -9.18 16.88 6.53
N ARG A 47 -9.37 18.20 6.43
CA ARG A 47 -8.51 19.17 7.12
C ARG A 47 -8.56 19.00 8.64
N ALA A 48 -9.76 18.86 9.21
CA ALA A 48 -9.93 18.65 10.63
C ALA A 48 -9.28 17.33 11.11
N PHE A 49 -9.36 16.29 10.31
CA PHE A 49 -8.69 15.02 10.59
C PHE A 49 -7.16 15.19 10.65
N VAL A 50 -6.56 15.82 9.64
CA VAL A 50 -5.11 16.05 9.60
C VAL A 50 -4.67 16.95 10.75
N ASP A 51 -5.42 18.03 11.02
CA ASP A 51 -5.14 18.95 12.13
C ASP A 51 -5.16 18.22 13.48
N GLU A 52 -6.15 17.37 13.70
CA GLU A 52 -6.23 16.56 14.92
C GLU A 52 -5.09 15.52 15.01
N CYS A 53 -4.67 14.90 13.90
CA CYS A 53 -3.50 14.03 13.89
C CYS A 53 -2.25 14.78 14.32
N HIS A 54 -2.02 15.96 13.75
CA HIS A 54 -0.88 16.83 14.10
C HIS A 54 -0.92 17.25 15.56
N ARG A 55 -2.11 17.60 16.08
CA ARG A 55 -2.28 17.93 17.51
C ARG A 55 -1.89 16.77 18.43
N GLN A 56 -2.04 15.53 17.97
CA GLN A 56 -1.62 14.32 18.68
C GLN A 56 -0.14 13.96 18.43
N GLY A 57 0.54 14.68 17.55
CA GLY A 57 1.92 14.38 17.13
C GLY A 57 1.99 13.15 16.21
N ILE A 58 0.97 12.95 15.37
CA ILE A 58 0.87 11.86 14.40
C ILE A 58 0.91 12.47 13.00
N ALA A 59 1.85 12.03 12.18
CA ALA A 59 1.96 12.40 10.77
C ALA A 59 0.85 11.74 9.95
N VAL A 60 0.46 12.36 8.83
CA VAL A 60 -0.52 11.83 7.89
C VAL A 60 0.11 11.62 6.52
N ILE A 61 0.09 10.39 6.06
CA ILE A 61 0.59 9.93 4.76
C ILE A 61 -0.61 9.53 3.91
N ILE A 62 -0.62 9.92 2.64
CA ILE A 62 -1.69 9.56 1.70
C ILE A 62 -1.15 8.58 0.67
N ASP A 63 -1.90 7.52 0.42
CA ASP A 63 -1.68 6.62 -0.71
C ASP A 63 -2.17 7.29 -2.00
N LEU A 64 -1.27 7.44 -2.98
CA LEU A 64 -1.53 8.05 -4.27
C LEU A 64 -1.36 7.04 -5.41
N VAL A 65 -2.44 6.81 -6.13
CA VAL A 65 -2.46 5.95 -7.31
C VAL A 65 -2.18 6.78 -8.55
N LEU A 66 -0.93 6.83 -8.99
CA LEU A 66 -0.49 7.62 -10.14
C LEU A 66 0.14 6.77 -11.25
N ASN A 67 0.03 5.44 -11.15
CA ASN A 67 0.30 4.52 -12.25
C ASN A 67 -0.78 4.64 -13.34
N HIS A 68 -2.03 4.80 -12.94
CA HIS A 68 -3.20 4.80 -13.81
C HIS A 68 -4.32 5.69 -13.26
N SER A 69 -5.34 5.95 -14.08
CA SER A 69 -6.63 6.47 -13.63
C SER A 69 -7.79 5.71 -14.28
N PHE A 70 -9.01 5.98 -13.82
CA PHE A 70 -10.20 5.33 -14.35
C PHE A 70 -11.03 6.23 -15.25
N GLY A 71 -12.15 5.69 -15.77
CA GLY A 71 -12.88 6.22 -16.91
C GLY A 71 -13.58 7.58 -16.70
N GLN A 72 -13.76 8.01 -15.44
CA GLN A 72 -14.32 9.33 -15.14
C GLN A 72 -13.24 10.43 -15.07
N SER A 73 -11.96 10.10 -15.21
CA SER A 73 -10.88 11.09 -15.19
C SER A 73 -11.04 12.11 -16.31
N PRO A 74 -11.07 13.42 -16.02
CA PRO A 74 -11.17 14.46 -17.03
C PRO A 74 -9.98 14.45 -17.99
N PHE A 75 -8.80 14.07 -17.53
CA PHE A 75 -7.59 13.97 -18.36
C PHE A 75 -7.69 12.85 -19.40
N TYR A 76 -8.38 11.76 -19.08
CA TYR A 76 -8.71 10.71 -20.03
C TYR A 76 -9.82 11.14 -20.99
N LEU A 77 -10.93 11.67 -20.46
CA LEU A 77 -12.13 12.01 -21.24
C LEU A 77 -11.88 13.07 -22.30
N LEU A 78 -10.95 14.00 -22.04
CA LEU A 78 -10.62 15.09 -23.00
C LEU A 78 -10.04 14.58 -24.31
N TYR A 79 -9.30 13.47 -24.30
CA TYR A 79 -8.59 12.94 -25.45
C TYR A 79 -8.72 11.42 -25.52
N ARG A 80 -9.94 10.92 -25.66
CA ARG A 80 -10.22 9.50 -25.89
C ARG A 80 -10.74 9.25 -27.29
N GLU A 81 -10.46 8.07 -27.82
CA GLU A 81 -11.03 7.57 -29.06
C GLU A 81 -12.45 7.01 -28.86
N ALA A 82 -13.16 6.78 -29.97
CA ALA A 82 -14.51 6.24 -29.94
C ALA A 82 -14.57 4.80 -29.39
N ASP A 83 -13.49 4.04 -29.50
CA ASP A 83 -13.36 2.68 -28.97
C ASP A 83 -12.99 2.65 -27.46
N GLY A 84 -12.82 3.83 -26.85
CA GLY A 84 -12.49 3.94 -25.42
C GLY A 84 -10.99 3.91 -25.10
N THR A 85 -10.11 3.85 -26.10
CA THR A 85 -8.66 3.99 -25.85
C THR A 85 -8.27 5.46 -25.68
N PRO A 86 -7.19 5.79 -24.94
CA PRO A 86 -6.61 7.13 -24.99
C PRO A 86 -6.15 7.42 -26.41
N SER A 87 -6.42 8.62 -26.93
CA SER A 87 -5.96 8.98 -28.29
C SER A 87 -4.43 9.14 -28.33
N ALA A 88 -3.86 9.05 -29.52
CA ALA A 88 -2.43 9.29 -29.72
C ALA A 88 -2.00 10.70 -29.31
N ASP A 89 -2.93 11.66 -29.34
CA ASP A 89 -2.70 13.05 -28.94
C ASP A 89 -2.94 13.31 -27.45
N ASN A 90 -3.33 12.29 -26.67
CA ASN A 90 -3.52 12.46 -25.23
C ASN A 90 -2.17 12.77 -24.57
N PRO A 91 -2.01 13.94 -23.95
CA PRO A 91 -0.72 14.33 -23.41
C PRO A 91 -0.36 13.65 -22.09
N TRP A 92 -1.32 12.97 -21.44
CA TRP A 92 -1.13 12.36 -20.11
C TRP A 92 -1.03 10.84 -20.13
N TYR A 93 -1.64 10.15 -21.10
CA TYR A 93 -1.77 8.68 -21.10
C TYR A 93 -1.03 8.03 -22.25
N ASN A 94 -0.58 6.82 -22.02
CA ASN A 94 -0.18 5.89 -23.07
C ASN A 94 -1.44 5.29 -23.73
N GLN A 95 -1.36 4.98 -25.02
CA GLN A 95 -2.44 4.23 -25.68
C GLN A 95 -2.52 2.78 -25.19
N LYS A 96 -1.40 2.24 -24.76
CA LYS A 96 -1.25 0.87 -24.21
C LYS A 96 -0.23 0.88 -23.11
N SER A 97 -0.46 0.02 -22.09
CA SER A 97 0.52 -0.20 -21.03
C SER A 97 1.81 -0.82 -21.59
N ASN A 98 2.95 -0.43 -21.03
CA ASN A 98 4.26 -1.01 -21.30
C ASN A 98 4.48 -2.34 -20.59
N ILE A 99 3.59 -2.75 -19.68
CA ILE A 99 3.64 -4.02 -18.96
C ILE A 99 2.81 -5.05 -19.73
N PRO A 100 3.41 -6.19 -20.17
CA PRO A 100 2.70 -7.16 -21.00
C PRO A 100 1.65 -7.99 -20.26
N ASN A 101 1.74 -8.10 -18.92
CA ASN A 101 0.79 -8.86 -18.11
C ASN A 101 -0.51 -8.11 -17.93
N ALA A 102 -1.59 -8.60 -18.54
CA ALA A 102 -2.91 -7.98 -18.46
C ALA A 102 -3.45 -7.84 -17.01
N ALA A 103 -3.04 -8.71 -16.10
CA ALA A 103 -3.42 -8.63 -14.69
C ALA A 103 -2.79 -7.42 -13.95
N LEU A 104 -1.80 -6.77 -14.55
CA LEU A 104 -1.14 -5.56 -14.05
C LEU A 104 -1.50 -4.30 -14.86
N GLN A 105 -2.53 -4.37 -15.70
CA GLN A 105 -3.00 -3.26 -16.53
C GLN A 105 -4.35 -2.78 -16.02
N TRP A 106 -4.34 -1.98 -14.94
CA TRP A 106 -5.56 -1.37 -14.42
C TRP A 106 -5.82 -0.01 -15.06
N GLY A 107 -7.07 0.29 -15.37
CA GLY A 107 -7.49 1.59 -15.88
C GLY A 107 -6.73 2.04 -17.12
N TYR A 108 -6.38 3.32 -17.16
CA TYR A 108 -5.64 3.97 -18.26
C TYR A 108 -4.25 4.38 -17.76
N ASP A 109 -3.23 3.89 -18.42
CA ASP A 109 -1.82 3.97 -18.05
C ASP A 109 -1.25 5.38 -18.26
N PHE A 110 -0.71 6.00 -17.22
CA PHE A 110 -0.09 7.32 -17.32
C PHE A 110 1.25 7.26 -18.05
N ASN A 111 1.44 8.20 -18.98
CA ASN A 111 2.72 8.42 -19.66
C ASN A 111 3.68 9.24 -18.79
N HIS A 112 4.50 8.58 -17.95
CA HIS A 112 5.45 9.25 -17.07
C HIS A 112 6.63 9.93 -17.76
N GLN A 113 6.78 9.77 -19.10
CA GLN A 113 7.73 10.52 -19.93
C GLN A 113 7.19 11.89 -20.32
N SER A 114 5.87 12.02 -20.34
CA SER A 114 5.21 13.29 -20.69
C SER A 114 5.49 14.38 -19.66
N THR A 115 5.86 15.55 -20.13
CA THR A 115 6.00 16.75 -19.28
C THR A 115 4.66 17.15 -18.65
N TYR A 116 3.53 16.86 -19.32
CA TYR A 116 2.19 17.12 -18.80
C TYR A 116 1.84 16.20 -17.65
N THR A 117 2.17 14.92 -17.74
CA THR A 117 1.99 13.96 -16.63
C THR A 117 2.87 14.33 -15.46
N ARG A 118 4.14 14.67 -15.70
CA ARG A 118 5.05 15.13 -14.64
C ARG A 118 4.51 16.37 -13.93
N ALA A 119 4.00 17.35 -14.67
CA ALA A 119 3.37 18.55 -14.10
C ALA A 119 2.10 18.21 -13.30
N LEU A 120 1.30 17.25 -13.76
CA LEU A 120 0.12 16.76 -13.02
C LEU A 120 0.53 16.11 -11.70
N VAL A 121 1.47 15.17 -11.73
CA VAL A 121 2.00 14.48 -10.52
C VAL A 121 2.51 15.50 -9.50
N ASP A 122 3.34 16.45 -9.92
CA ASP A 122 3.89 17.50 -9.07
C ASP A 122 2.80 18.43 -8.49
N SER A 123 1.76 18.69 -9.29
CA SER A 123 0.62 19.51 -8.88
C SER A 123 -0.27 18.79 -7.86
N VAL A 124 -0.50 17.48 -8.03
CA VAL A 124 -1.26 16.65 -7.09
C VAL A 124 -0.54 16.64 -5.74
N ALA A 125 0.72 16.27 -5.70
CA ALA A 125 1.49 16.26 -4.46
C ALA A 125 1.53 17.65 -3.80
N GLY A 126 1.81 18.70 -4.59
CA GLY A 126 1.83 20.08 -4.08
C GLY A 126 0.49 20.54 -3.53
N PHE A 127 -0.63 20.13 -4.16
CA PHE A 127 -1.97 20.44 -3.68
C PHE A 127 -2.26 19.80 -2.31
N TRP A 128 -2.02 18.51 -2.15
CA TRP A 128 -2.28 17.81 -0.89
C TRP A 128 -1.40 18.33 0.25
N MET A 129 -0.12 18.59 -0.01
CA MET A 129 0.78 19.21 0.97
C MET A 129 0.36 20.62 1.37
N LYS A 130 -0.08 21.44 0.39
CA LYS A 130 -0.47 22.82 0.65
C LYS A 130 -1.84 22.94 1.31
N GLU A 131 -2.81 22.21 0.78
CA GLU A 131 -4.24 22.35 1.11
C GLU A 131 -4.62 21.59 2.37
N TYR A 132 -4.06 20.39 2.57
CA TYR A 132 -4.38 19.50 3.68
C TYR A 132 -3.22 19.32 4.66
N LYS A 133 -2.03 19.83 4.34
CA LYS A 133 -0.84 19.73 5.21
C LYS A 133 -0.41 18.28 5.48
N VAL A 134 -0.63 17.38 4.51
CA VAL A 134 -0.15 15.99 4.66
C VAL A 134 1.38 15.95 4.72
N ASP A 135 1.92 14.97 5.45
CA ASP A 135 3.34 14.85 5.77
C ASP A 135 4.10 13.98 4.76
N GLY A 136 3.39 13.33 3.86
CA GLY A 136 4.02 12.50 2.84
C GLY A 136 3.05 11.69 2.04
N PHE A 137 3.61 10.82 1.20
CA PHE A 137 2.88 10.00 0.26
C PHE A 137 3.44 8.58 0.21
N ARG A 138 2.54 7.61 0.04
CA ARG A 138 2.84 6.30 -0.49
C ARG A 138 2.37 6.25 -1.94
N TYR A 139 3.20 5.80 -2.86
CA TYR A 139 2.85 5.67 -4.27
C TYR A 139 2.59 4.22 -4.62
N ASP A 140 1.37 3.98 -5.11
CA ASP A 140 0.90 2.69 -5.57
C ASP A 140 1.61 2.25 -6.85
N PHE A 141 1.97 0.98 -6.93
CA PHE A 141 2.47 0.27 -8.11
C PHE A 141 3.50 1.06 -8.93
N THR A 142 4.54 1.54 -8.31
CA THR A 142 5.57 2.37 -8.97
C THR A 142 6.38 1.63 -10.04
N LYS A 143 6.23 0.32 -10.18
CA LYS A 143 6.75 -0.46 -11.31
C LYS A 143 6.25 0.05 -12.67
N GLY A 144 5.07 0.65 -12.72
CA GLY A 144 4.47 1.23 -13.91
C GLY A 144 4.94 2.64 -14.25
N PHE A 145 5.81 3.29 -13.46
CA PHE A 145 6.20 4.70 -13.67
C PHE A 145 7.26 4.87 -14.76
N SER A 146 7.11 4.19 -15.89
CA SER A 146 8.00 4.24 -17.05
C SER A 146 7.28 3.81 -18.32
N ASN A 147 7.83 4.21 -19.48
CA ASN A 147 7.40 3.72 -20.78
C ASN A 147 8.32 2.62 -21.34
N THR A 148 9.34 2.21 -20.59
CA THR A 148 10.24 1.13 -21.01
C THR A 148 9.49 -0.21 -21.00
N SER A 149 9.61 -0.96 -22.08
CA SER A 149 9.01 -2.30 -22.16
C SER A 149 9.52 -3.22 -21.05
N GLN A 150 8.62 -3.79 -20.29
CA GLN A 150 8.89 -4.60 -19.13
C GLN A 150 8.74 -6.11 -19.39
N ASP A 151 9.23 -6.92 -18.43
CA ASP A 151 8.88 -8.33 -18.34
C ASP A 151 7.47 -8.55 -17.77
N THR A 152 7.03 -9.79 -17.67
CA THR A 152 5.69 -10.17 -17.20
C THR A 152 5.32 -9.56 -15.84
N TRP A 153 6.30 -9.35 -14.94
CA TRP A 153 6.07 -8.86 -13.58
C TRP A 153 6.64 -7.46 -13.34
N ALA A 154 7.07 -6.78 -14.41
CA ALA A 154 7.70 -5.47 -14.35
C ALA A 154 8.94 -5.40 -13.42
N ASN A 155 9.72 -6.49 -13.38
CA ASN A 155 10.92 -6.60 -12.54
C ASN A 155 12.23 -6.27 -13.28
N LYS A 156 12.16 -6.05 -14.60
CA LYS A 156 13.35 -5.66 -15.38
C LYS A 156 13.86 -4.31 -14.88
N TYR A 157 15.19 -4.23 -14.66
CA TYR A 157 15.85 -2.97 -14.31
C TYR A 157 15.51 -1.86 -15.29
N ASP A 158 15.13 -0.69 -14.78
CA ASP A 158 14.66 0.43 -15.58
C ASP A 158 15.21 1.77 -15.06
N ALA A 159 16.29 2.22 -15.70
CA ALA A 159 16.93 3.50 -15.35
C ALA A 159 15.99 4.71 -15.53
N GLU A 160 15.04 4.63 -16.47
CA GLU A 160 14.05 5.67 -16.72
C GLU A 160 13.04 5.78 -15.57
N ARG A 161 12.55 4.64 -15.08
CA ARG A 161 11.68 4.55 -13.90
C ARG A 161 12.38 5.12 -12.66
N ILE A 162 13.63 4.72 -12.41
CA ILE A 162 14.45 5.27 -11.33
C ILE A 162 14.56 6.79 -11.44
N ALA A 163 14.85 7.30 -12.63
CA ALA A 163 14.97 8.74 -12.86
C ALA A 163 13.66 9.49 -12.61
N ASN A 164 12.52 8.92 -13.04
CA ASN A 164 11.18 9.48 -12.79
C ASN A 164 10.85 9.53 -11.30
N LEU A 165 11.09 8.44 -10.56
CA LEU A 165 10.83 8.36 -9.12
C LEU A 165 11.73 9.31 -8.33
N LYS A 166 13.04 9.39 -8.65
CA LYS A 166 13.97 10.34 -8.01
C LYS A 166 13.57 11.80 -8.29
N ARG A 167 13.17 12.12 -9.53
CA ARG A 167 12.69 13.46 -9.89
C ARG A 167 11.43 13.83 -9.08
N MET A 168 10.45 12.95 -9.06
CA MET A 168 9.19 13.15 -8.33
C MET A 168 9.44 13.38 -6.84
N SER A 169 10.27 12.54 -6.22
CA SER A 169 10.66 12.68 -4.82
C SER A 169 11.37 14.01 -4.55
N SER A 170 12.27 14.42 -5.44
CA SER A 170 12.96 15.71 -5.35
C SER A 170 11.99 16.90 -5.37
N GLU A 171 10.92 16.84 -6.19
CA GLU A 171 9.91 17.91 -6.23
C GLU A 171 9.09 17.99 -4.92
N ILE A 172 8.85 16.85 -4.27
CA ILE A 172 8.22 16.81 -2.94
C ILE A 172 9.15 17.44 -1.90
N TRP A 173 10.41 17.01 -1.85
CA TRP A 173 11.39 17.50 -0.87
C TRP A 173 11.78 18.98 -1.04
N LYS A 174 11.65 19.54 -2.24
CA LYS A 174 11.73 21.00 -2.44
C LYS A 174 10.64 21.77 -1.70
N ARG A 175 9.47 21.14 -1.47
CA ARG A 175 8.33 21.73 -0.74
C ARG A 175 8.41 21.51 0.76
N ASN A 176 8.84 20.32 1.15
CA ASN A 176 9.10 19.92 2.54
C ASN A 176 10.20 18.87 2.56
N SER A 177 11.38 19.22 3.05
CA SER A 177 12.54 18.33 3.13
C SER A 177 12.32 17.09 4.00
N ASP A 178 11.36 17.16 4.93
CA ASP A 178 11.07 16.11 5.90
C ASP A 178 9.88 15.23 5.45
N ALA A 179 9.32 15.48 4.26
CA ALA A 179 8.19 14.72 3.76
C ALA A 179 8.55 13.25 3.54
N TYR A 180 7.65 12.36 3.97
CA TYR A 180 7.77 10.93 3.69
C TYR A 180 7.49 10.66 2.21
N VAL A 181 8.39 9.93 1.56
CA VAL A 181 8.18 9.38 0.23
C VAL A 181 8.36 7.88 0.31
N ILE A 182 7.25 7.18 0.20
CA ILE A 182 7.16 5.72 0.29
C ILE A 182 6.68 5.21 -1.07
N ILE A 183 7.22 4.10 -1.53
CA ILE A 183 6.80 3.49 -2.80
C ILE A 183 6.49 2.01 -2.62
N GLU A 184 5.41 1.57 -3.27
CA GLU A 184 5.18 0.16 -3.52
C GLU A 184 5.91 -0.22 -4.80
N HIS A 185 7.09 -0.82 -4.65
CA HIS A 185 7.94 -1.18 -5.78
C HIS A 185 8.13 -2.69 -5.94
N LEU A 186 8.27 -3.39 -4.83
CA LEU A 186 8.28 -4.86 -4.72
C LEU A 186 9.14 -5.58 -5.78
N THR A 187 10.33 -5.04 -6.03
CA THR A 187 11.36 -5.67 -6.89
C THR A 187 12.47 -6.34 -6.07
N GLU A 188 12.20 -6.73 -4.91
CA GLU A 188 12.97 -7.22 -3.77
C GLU A 188 14.45 -7.53 -4.02
N GLY A 189 15.33 -6.79 -3.32
CA GLY A 189 16.78 -7.02 -3.33
C GLY A 189 17.49 -6.62 -4.63
N THR A 190 16.82 -5.91 -5.52
CA THR A 190 17.40 -5.50 -6.80
C THR A 190 18.31 -4.28 -6.67
N THR A 191 19.17 -4.06 -7.69
CA THR A 191 19.97 -2.84 -7.83
C THR A 191 19.07 -1.59 -7.85
N GLU A 192 17.90 -1.67 -8.44
CA GLU A 192 16.92 -0.59 -8.53
C GLU A 192 16.41 -0.17 -7.15
N GLU A 193 16.01 -1.10 -6.29
CA GLU A 193 15.63 -0.80 -4.91
C GLU A 193 16.75 -0.10 -4.13
N LYS A 194 17.98 -0.61 -4.29
CA LYS A 194 19.15 -0.01 -3.64
C LYS A 194 19.34 1.44 -4.06
N GLU A 195 19.30 1.71 -5.36
CA GLU A 195 19.44 3.07 -5.90
C GLU A 195 18.33 4.03 -5.42
N LEU A 196 17.11 3.54 -5.28
CA LEU A 196 15.97 4.31 -4.76
C LEU A 196 16.13 4.56 -3.26
N GLY A 197 16.51 3.53 -2.49
CA GLY A 197 16.75 3.66 -1.05
C GLY A 197 17.93 4.59 -0.73
N GLU A 198 19.03 4.54 -1.49
CA GLU A 198 20.16 5.46 -1.37
C GLU A 198 19.80 6.92 -1.70
N ALA A 199 18.75 7.12 -2.50
CA ALA A 199 18.20 8.45 -2.78
C ALA A 199 17.28 8.98 -1.66
N GLY A 200 17.04 8.21 -0.60
CA GLY A 200 16.19 8.59 0.55
C GLY A 200 14.73 8.18 0.41
N ILE A 201 14.36 7.45 -0.63
CA ILE A 201 13.00 6.92 -0.83
C ILE A 201 12.82 5.68 0.05
N MET A 202 11.70 5.56 0.74
CA MET A 202 11.33 4.36 1.49
C MET A 202 10.56 3.40 0.59
N LEU A 203 10.89 2.11 0.68
CA LEU A 203 10.27 1.06 -0.11
C LEU A 203 9.45 0.14 0.79
N TRP A 204 8.23 -0.15 0.40
CA TRP A 204 7.46 -1.20 1.02
C TRP A 204 8.19 -2.54 0.93
N ARG A 205 8.26 -3.25 2.06
CA ARG A 205 8.86 -4.58 2.14
C ARG A 205 7.82 -5.57 2.67
N ASN A 206 7.28 -6.36 1.75
CA ASN A 206 6.32 -7.40 2.07
C ASN A 206 7.01 -8.57 2.79
N MET A 207 6.65 -8.77 4.06
CA MET A 207 7.13 -9.88 4.88
C MET A 207 6.02 -10.86 5.25
N ASN A 208 4.82 -10.72 4.65
CA ASN A 208 3.63 -11.47 5.01
C ASN A 208 3.87 -12.97 4.99
N HIS A 209 4.48 -13.50 3.90
CA HIS A 209 4.73 -14.94 3.80
C HIS A 209 5.52 -15.47 4.99
N ALA A 210 6.68 -14.87 5.29
CA ALA A 210 7.53 -15.33 6.40
C ALA A 210 6.84 -15.23 7.77
N TYR A 211 6.09 -14.15 8.00
CA TYR A 211 5.36 -13.98 9.26
C TYR A 211 4.12 -14.86 9.37
N CYS A 212 3.44 -15.16 8.27
CA CYS A 212 2.38 -16.16 8.24
C CYS A 212 2.91 -17.57 8.55
N GLU A 213 4.01 -17.98 7.92
CA GLU A 213 4.65 -19.27 8.20
C GLU A 213 5.05 -19.39 9.68
N SER A 214 5.67 -18.36 10.24
CA SER A 214 5.99 -18.30 11.66
C SER A 214 4.73 -18.34 12.53
N ALA A 215 3.68 -17.58 12.18
CA ALA A 215 2.42 -17.57 12.93
C ALA A 215 1.74 -18.93 12.95
N MET A 216 1.86 -19.70 11.86
CA MET A 216 1.37 -21.07 11.76
C MET A 216 2.24 -22.09 12.50
N GLY A 217 3.45 -21.71 12.95
CA GLY A 217 4.41 -22.61 13.60
C GLY A 217 5.22 -23.45 12.59
N TRP A 218 5.41 -22.97 11.36
CA TRP A 218 6.17 -23.60 10.30
C TRP A 218 7.54 -22.93 10.14
N PRO A 219 8.63 -23.47 10.71
CA PRO A 219 9.91 -22.76 10.80
C PRO A 219 10.66 -22.63 9.48
N ASP A 220 10.47 -23.57 8.54
CA ASP A 220 11.33 -23.71 7.35
C ASP A 220 11.29 -22.47 6.43
N ASN A 221 10.18 -21.75 6.39
CA ASN A 221 9.99 -20.55 5.57
C ASN A 221 9.93 -19.24 6.38
N SER A 222 10.23 -19.29 7.68
CA SER A 222 10.15 -18.15 8.60
C SER A 222 11.43 -17.30 8.58
N ASN A 223 11.91 -16.92 7.40
CA ASN A 223 13.11 -16.11 7.27
C ASN A 223 12.78 -14.59 7.29
N PHE A 224 13.13 -13.92 8.38
CA PHE A 224 12.88 -12.49 8.57
C PHE A 224 14.01 -11.56 8.09
N SER A 225 15.09 -12.10 7.52
CA SER A 225 16.27 -11.30 7.13
C SER A 225 15.96 -10.21 6.10
N GLY A 226 14.94 -10.40 5.26
CA GLY A 226 14.49 -9.42 4.28
C GLY A 226 13.93 -8.12 4.89
N LEU A 227 13.55 -8.13 6.17
CA LEU A 227 13.06 -6.95 6.88
C LEU A 227 14.16 -5.91 7.16
N TYR A 228 15.41 -6.31 7.21
CA TYR A 228 16.53 -5.46 7.55
C TYR A 228 17.29 -4.98 6.31
N GLY A 229 17.27 -3.68 6.03
CA GLY A 229 17.95 -3.09 4.88
C GLY A 229 19.43 -3.43 4.79
N GLY A 230 20.13 -3.54 5.92
CA GLY A 230 21.54 -3.93 5.98
C GLY A 230 21.84 -5.30 5.37
N THR A 231 20.88 -6.24 5.36
CA THR A 231 21.03 -7.55 4.71
C THR A 231 21.19 -7.40 3.18
N SER A 232 20.54 -6.39 2.61
CA SER A 232 20.59 -6.07 1.17
C SER A 232 21.56 -4.93 0.85
N ASN A 233 22.41 -4.52 1.78
CA ASN A 233 23.31 -3.36 1.66
C ASN A 233 22.55 -2.06 1.32
N MET A 234 21.38 -1.88 1.90
CA MET A 234 20.53 -0.70 1.78
C MET A 234 20.59 0.15 3.06
N PRO A 235 20.30 1.46 2.99
CA PRO A 235 20.15 2.27 4.19
C PRO A 235 19.11 1.68 5.14
N VAL A 236 19.36 1.69 6.45
CA VAL A 236 18.48 1.06 7.46
C VAL A 236 17.05 1.57 7.40
N ASN A 237 16.89 2.87 7.10
CA ASN A 237 15.56 3.51 7.07
C ASN A 237 14.87 3.43 5.70
N SER A 238 15.42 2.71 4.73
CA SER A 238 14.87 2.64 3.38
C SER A 238 13.77 1.58 3.20
N LEU A 239 13.64 0.63 4.13
CA LEU A 239 12.62 -0.41 4.05
C LEU A 239 11.49 -0.17 5.06
N MET A 240 10.29 0.09 4.57
CA MET A 240 9.04 0.11 5.33
C MET A 240 8.50 -1.33 5.37
N GLY A 241 8.91 -2.09 6.38
CA GLY A 241 8.49 -3.48 6.52
C GLY A 241 7.08 -3.65 7.06
N TYR A 242 6.36 -4.67 6.59
CA TYR A 242 5.05 -5.00 7.11
C TYR A 242 4.80 -6.51 7.14
N MET A 243 3.97 -6.96 8.09
CA MET A 243 3.49 -8.34 8.20
C MET A 243 2.18 -8.53 7.42
N GLU A 244 1.39 -7.47 7.32
CA GLU A 244 0.09 -7.44 6.65
C GLU A 244 -0.11 -6.10 5.98
N SER A 245 -0.86 -6.09 4.87
CA SER A 245 -1.41 -4.89 4.25
C SER A 245 -2.87 -5.13 3.80
N HIS A 246 -3.41 -4.24 2.98
CA HIS A 246 -4.71 -4.44 2.35
C HIS A 246 -4.70 -5.58 1.31
N ASP A 247 -3.53 -6.02 0.86
CA ASP A 247 -3.37 -7.02 -0.21
C ASP A 247 -3.12 -8.44 0.29
N GLU A 248 -2.61 -8.62 1.50
CA GLU A 248 -2.23 -9.93 1.99
C GLU A 248 -3.20 -10.49 3.04
N GLU A 249 -3.21 -11.81 3.16
CA GLU A 249 -3.99 -12.50 4.18
C GLU A 249 -3.48 -12.19 5.59
N ARG A 250 -4.39 -12.17 6.55
CA ARG A 250 -4.11 -11.89 7.96
C ARG A 250 -3.29 -13.00 8.59
N THR A 251 -2.23 -12.66 9.30
CA THR A 251 -1.37 -13.62 9.99
C THR A 251 -2.14 -14.43 11.02
N SER A 252 -3.08 -13.79 11.74
CA SER A 252 -3.94 -14.44 12.72
C SER A 252 -4.90 -15.44 12.07
N PHE A 253 -5.51 -15.09 10.93
CA PHE A 253 -6.36 -16.01 10.17
C PHE A 253 -5.55 -17.22 9.66
N LYS A 254 -4.37 -16.98 9.11
CA LYS A 254 -3.48 -18.06 8.65
C LYS A 254 -3.14 -19.01 9.79
N ALA A 255 -2.75 -18.47 10.95
CA ALA A 255 -2.45 -19.23 12.14
C ALA A 255 -3.66 -20.04 12.63
N TRP A 256 -4.85 -19.43 12.64
CA TRP A 256 -6.09 -20.12 13.03
C TRP A 256 -6.46 -21.25 12.08
N LYS A 257 -6.34 -21.02 10.76
CA LYS A 257 -6.82 -21.95 9.73
C LYS A 257 -5.85 -23.09 9.48
N TRP A 258 -4.55 -22.79 9.40
CA TRP A 258 -3.52 -23.73 8.94
C TRP A 258 -2.35 -23.92 9.91
N GLY A 259 -2.45 -23.40 11.13
CA GLY A 259 -1.43 -23.59 12.14
C GLY A 259 -1.23 -25.08 12.51
N ILE A 260 -0.08 -25.38 13.13
CA ILE A 260 0.14 -26.69 13.74
C ILE A 260 -0.88 -26.96 14.86
N GLU A 261 -1.03 -28.22 15.28
CA GLU A 261 -2.09 -28.67 16.23
C GLU A 261 -2.18 -27.85 17.52
N SER A 262 -1.07 -27.26 17.99
CA SER A 262 -1.06 -26.44 19.20
C SER A 262 -1.41 -24.96 18.96
N ILE A 263 -1.57 -24.54 17.70
CA ILE A 263 -1.80 -23.14 17.29
C ILE A 263 -3.14 -22.98 16.60
N LYS A 264 -3.52 -23.90 15.70
CA LYS A 264 -4.75 -23.76 14.91
C LYS A 264 -6.00 -23.70 15.79
N GLY A 265 -7.01 -22.97 15.32
CA GLY A 265 -8.35 -23.00 15.90
C GLY A 265 -9.04 -24.33 15.64
N GLY A 266 -10.11 -24.62 16.40
CA GLY A 266 -11.00 -25.74 16.12
C GLY A 266 -11.75 -25.55 14.80
N GLU A 267 -12.52 -26.56 14.34
CA GLU A 267 -13.42 -26.38 13.21
C GLU A 267 -14.34 -25.19 13.48
N ALA A 268 -14.64 -24.43 12.41
CA ALA A 268 -15.31 -23.15 12.45
C ALA A 268 -16.52 -23.14 13.40
N SER A 269 -16.25 -22.90 14.65
CA SER A 269 -17.25 -22.60 15.65
C SER A 269 -17.31 -21.08 15.72
N ALA A 270 -18.46 -20.52 15.43
CA ALA A 270 -18.77 -19.12 15.66
C ALA A 270 -18.69 -18.73 17.15
N ASN A 271 -18.08 -19.60 17.98
CA ASN A 271 -17.94 -19.40 19.42
C ASN A 271 -16.46 -19.41 19.83
N PRO A 272 -15.83 -18.22 19.94
CA PRO A 272 -14.43 -18.09 20.36
C PRO A 272 -14.15 -18.66 21.76
N THR A 273 -15.16 -18.95 22.56
CA THR A 273 -15.01 -19.53 23.90
C THR A 273 -14.60 -21.01 23.88
N THR A 274 -14.61 -21.68 22.74
CA THR A 274 -14.21 -23.09 22.59
C THR A 274 -12.86 -23.27 21.88
N ASP A 275 -12.17 -22.18 21.54
CA ASP A 275 -10.85 -22.22 20.92
C ASP A 275 -9.75 -22.45 21.97
N ASN A 276 -9.43 -23.72 22.23
CA ASN A 276 -8.42 -24.12 23.22
C ASN A 276 -6.99 -23.64 22.87
N ASN A 277 -6.75 -23.21 21.64
CA ASN A 277 -5.43 -22.79 21.17
C ASN A 277 -5.29 -21.28 21.05
N LEU A 278 -6.32 -20.49 21.36
CA LEU A 278 -6.29 -19.03 21.24
C LEU A 278 -5.08 -18.42 21.98
N GLU A 279 -4.83 -18.85 23.23
CA GLU A 279 -3.71 -18.34 24.02
C GLU A 279 -2.35 -18.64 23.36
N ASN A 280 -2.16 -19.85 22.83
CA ASN A 280 -0.93 -20.22 22.13
C ASN A 280 -0.76 -19.41 20.84
N ARG A 281 -1.85 -19.23 20.09
CA ARG A 281 -1.85 -18.41 18.86
C ARG A 281 -1.47 -16.97 19.19
N MET A 282 -2.05 -16.37 20.21
CA MET A 282 -1.72 -14.99 20.63
C MET A 282 -0.25 -14.89 21.10
N LYS A 283 0.28 -15.87 21.79
CA LYS A 283 1.71 -15.92 22.16
C LYS A 283 2.62 -15.99 20.94
N GLN A 284 2.22 -16.76 19.92
CA GLN A 284 2.98 -16.86 18.67
C GLN A 284 2.96 -15.55 17.91
N LEU A 285 1.81 -14.88 17.81
CA LEU A 285 1.71 -13.55 17.20
C LEU A 285 2.52 -12.50 17.97
N ALA A 286 2.50 -12.54 19.30
CA ALA A 286 3.34 -11.68 20.14
C ALA A 286 4.84 -11.92 19.89
N THR A 287 5.24 -13.18 19.68
CA THR A 287 6.62 -13.53 19.31
C THR A 287 6.99 -12.93 17.96
N ASN A 288 6.11 -13.04 16.94
CA ASN A 288 6.28 -12.39 15.65
C ASN A 288 6.45 -10.87 15.80
N ALA A 289 5.61 -10.24 16.60
CA ALA A 289 5.70 -8.80 16.88
C ALA A 289 7.02 -8.41 17.55
N ALA A 290 7.51 -9.23 18.50
CA ALA A 290 8.80 -9.00 19.16
C ALA A 290 9.95 -8.98 18.14
N PHE A 291 10.01 -9.92 17.21
CA PHE A 291 10.99 -9.92 16.13
C PHE A 291 10.78 -8.74 15.18
N PHE A 292 9.54 -8.47 14.80
CA PHE A 292 9.20 -7.42 13.84
C PHE A 292 9.62 -6.02 14.32
N PHE A 293 9.26 -5.66 15.55
CA PHE A 293 9.52 -4.32 16.08
C PHE A 293 10.95 -4.09 16.56
N THR A 294 11.72 -5.15 16.84
CA THR A 294 13.12 -5.01 17.27
C THR A 294 14.11 -4.91 16.13
N VAL A 295 13.73 -5.29 14.90
CA VAL A 295 14.58 -5.07 13.72
C VAL A 295 14.62 -3.58 13.41
N PRO A 296 15.81 -2.96 13.20
CA PRO A 296 15.91 -1.56 12.84
C PRO A 296 15.20 -1.22 11.52
N GLY A 297 14.66 0.00 11.44
CA GLY A 297 13.96 0.54 10.27
C GLY A 297 12.47 0.80 10.53
N PRO A 298 11.80 1.56 9.65
CA PRO A 298 10.37 1.86 9.77
C PRO A 298 9.50 0.62 9.59
N LYS A 299 8.36 0.63 10.24
CA LYS A 299 7.39 -0.49 10.25
C LYS A 299 5.98 0.02 10.00
N MET A 300 5.22 -0.76 9.25
CA MET A 300 3.78 -0.56 9.09
C MET A 300 3.01 -1.67 9.79
N ILE A 301 1.97 -1.29 10.51
CA ILE A 301 0.97 -2.19 11.08
C ILE A 301 -0.30 -2.01 10.27
N TRP A 302 -0.82 -3.08 9.69
CA TRP A 302 -2.17 -3.06 9.13
C TRP A 302 -3.20 -3.05 10.26
N GLN A 303 -4.25 -2.24 10.10
CA GLN A 303 -5.27 -2.01 11.13
C GLN A 303 -5.81 -3.32 11.72
N PHE A 304 -5.88 -3.36 13.06
CA PHE A 304 -6.35 -4.45 13.90
C PHE A 304 -5.49 -5.71 13.93
N GLY A 305 -4.39 -5.78 13.16
CA GLY A 305 -3.40 -6.85 13.26
C GLY A 305 -2.80 -6.92 14.68
N GLU A 306 -2.64 -5.78 15.35
CA GLU A 306 -2.19 -5.66 16.74
C GLU A 306 -3.17 -6.25 17.76
N LEU A 307 -4.43 -6.42 17.37
CA LEU A 307 -5.47 -7.06 18.19
C LEU A 307 -5.65 -8.55 17.87
N GLY A 308 -4.87 -9.07 16.90
CA GLY A 308 -5.02 -10.46 16.46
C GLY A 308 -6.25 -10.69 15.58
N TYR A 309 -6.66 -9.67 14.80
CA TYR A 309 -7.80 -9.76 13.88
C TYR A 309 -7.67 -10.96 12.94
N ASP A 310 -8.62 -11.88 12.99
CA ASP A 310 -8.55 -13.22 12.39
C ASP A 310 -9.60 -13.50 11.31
N TYR A 311 -10.31 -12.48 10.83
CA TYR A 311 -11.15 -12.62 9.64
C TYR A 311 -10.28 -12.55 8.37
N SER A 312 -10.55 -13.49 7.44
CA SER A 312 -9.86 -13.53 6.15
C SER A 312 -10.06 -12.23 5.35
N ILE A 313 -9.06 -11.89 4.55
CA ILE A 313 -9.22 -10.83 3.54
C ILE A 313 -10.36 -11.12 2.55
N ASN A 314 -10.74 -12.38 2.37
CA ASN A 314 -11.84 -12.82 1.51
C ASN A 314 -13.16 -13.04 2.27
N SER A 315 -13.30 -12.52 3.49
CA SER A 315 -14.55 -12.63 4.23
C SER A 315 -15.56 -11.57 3.84
N ASN A 316 -16.84 -11.94 3.84
CA ASN A 316 -17.99 -11.05 3.80
C ASN A 316 -18.18 -10.34 5.16
N SER A 317 -19.13 -9.39 5.20
CA SER A 317 -19.50 -8.68 6.44
C SER A 317 -20.07 -9.57 7.54
N ASP A 318 -20.58 -10.76 7.21
CA ASP A 318 -21.05 -11.77 8.15
C ASP A 318 -19.96 -12.76 8.61
N GLY A 319 -18.73 -12.58 8.13
CA GLY A 319 -17.59 -13.44 8.45
C GLY A 319 -17.46 -14.70 7.60
N THR A 320 -18.39 -14.97 6.69
CA THR A 320 -18.25 -16.10 5.75
C THR A 320 -17.08 -15.85 4.81
N VAL A 321 -16.23 -16.86 4.66
CA VAL A 321 -15.07 -16.81 3.74
C VAL A 321 -15.48 -17.38 2.40
N VAL A 322 -15.26 -16.61 1.34
CA VAL A 322 -15.50 -17.05 -0.03
C VAL A 322 -14.16 -17.13 -0.75
N ASP A 323 -13.73 -18.35 -1.07
CA ASP A 323 -12.50 -18.62 -1.79
C ASP A 323 -12.78 -18.55 -3.30
N ASP A 324 -12.66 -17.35 -3.86
CA ASP A 324 -13.00 -17.08 -5.24
C ASP A 324 -12.01 -16.15 -5.95
N ASN A 325 -10.75 -16.31 -5.69
CA ASN A 325 -9.64 -15.52 -6.26
C ASN A 325 -9.71 -14.02 -5.91
N GLY A 326 -10.26 -13.68 -4.75
CA GLY A 326 -10.26 -12.33 -4.22
C GLY A 326 -11.43 -11.44 -4.67
N ALA A 327 -12.49 -11.97 -5.27
CA ALA A 327 -13.65 -11.19 -5.67
C ALA A 327 -14.32 -10.45 -4.50
N TYR A 328 -14.21 -10.98 -3.27
CA TYR A 328 -14.78 -10.38 -2.05
C TYR A 328 -13.77 -9.60 -1.19
N ARG A 329 -12.56 -9.35 -1.70
CA ARG A 329 -11.52 -8.62 -0.95
C ARG A 329 -11.95 -7.22 -0.54
N THR A 330 -12.75 -6.55 -1.36
CA THR A 330 -13.22 -5.17 -1.12
C THR A 330 -14.51 -5.09 -0.30
N ASP A 331 -15.15 -6.21 0.01
CA ASP A 331 -16.37 -6.21 0.81
C ASP A 331 -16.08 -5.76 2.26
N PRO A 332 -17.02 -5.10 2.93
CA PRO A 332 -16.89 -4.77 4.34
C PRO A 332 -16.57 -6.02 5.16
N LYS A 333 -15.60 -5.92 6.06
CA LYS A 333 -15.22 -7.00 6.97
C LYS A 333 -15.96 -6.88 8.29
N PRO A 334 -16.16 -7.99 9.03
CA PRO A 334 -16.70 -7.92 10.38
C PRO A 334 -15.84 -7.02 11.28
N LEU A 335 -16.48 -6.30 12.20
CA LEU A 335 -15.86 -5.41 13.18
C LEU A 335 -15.79 -6.08 14.56
#